data_0cbeae0d52f424ba4b96ef03cefb5762
#
_entry.id   0cbeae0d52f424ba4b96ef03cefb5762
#
_cell.length_a   1.000
_cell.length_b   1.000
_cell.length_c   1.000
_cell.angle_alpha   90.00
_cell.angle_beta   90.00
_cell.angle_gamma   90.00
#
_symmetry.space_group_name_H-M   'P 1'
#
loop_
_entity.id
_entity.type
_entity.pdbx_description
1 polymer ?
#
loop_
_entity_poly.entity_id
_entity_poly.type
_entity_poly.pdbx_seq_one_letter_code
_entity_poly.pdbx_strand_id
1 'polypeptide(L)' 'MATLTIGQTFTTTNSGVTGVIKAVDNHPSGVARILLDVNGAERWTSVSAK' A
#
# COMPACT_ATOMS: atom_id res chain seq x y z
N MET A 1 5.90 -14.10 0.65
CA MET A 1 6.44 -12.78 0.30
C MET A 1 5.45 -12.00 -0.54
N ALA A 2 5.05 -10.84 -0.09
CA ALA A 2 4.08 -10.04 -0.81
C ALA A 2 4.77 -9.13 -1.82
N THR A 3 4.32 -9.17 -3.07
CA THR A 3 4.83 -8.28 -4.11
C THR A 3 3.79 -7.21 -4.36
N LEU A 4 4.19 -5.95 -4.19
CA LEU A 4 3.31 -4.81 -4.38
C LEU A 4 3.59 -4.20 -5.75
N THR A 5 2.53 -4.02 -6.53
CA THR A 5 2.63 -3.51 -7.90
C THR A 5 1.73 -2.28 -8.04
N ILE A 6 2.24 -1.23 -8.67
CA ILE A 6 1.44 -0.04 -8.96
C ILE A 6 0.28 -0.43 -9.88
N GLY A 7 -0.91 0.02 -9.53
CA GLY A 7 -2.13 -0.33 -10.24
C GLY A 7 -2.86 -1.52 -9.67
N GLN A 8 -2.28 -2.19 -8.69
CA GLN A 8 -2.89 -3.35 -8.04
C GLN A 8 -3.84 -2.88 -6.94
N THR A 9 -4.93 -3.63 -6.76
CA THR A 9 -5.85 -3.37 -5.65
C THR A 9 -5.29 -3.94 -4.35
N PHE A 10 -5.35 -3.15 -3.29
CA PHE A 10 -4.84 -3.55 -1.98
C PHE A 10 -5.86 -3.21 -0.90
N THR A 11 -6.03 -4.12 0.04
CA THR A 11 -6.91 -3.91 1.20
C THR A 11 -6.06 -3.85 2.46
N THR A 12 -6.23 -2.78 3.25
CA THR A 12 -5.51 -2.65 4.51
C THR A 12 -6.07 -3.61 5.54
N THR A 13 -5.18 -4.22 6.33
CA THR A 13 -5.58 -5.22 7.31
C THR A 13 -6.28 -4.58 8.52
N ASN A 14 -5.79 -3.43 8.96
CA ASN A 14 -6.26 -2.81 10.19
C ASN A 14 -7.63 -2.14 10.05
N SER A 15 -7.83 -1.40 8.96
CA SER A 15 -9.07 -0.66 8.76
C SER A 15 -9.96 -1.23 7.67
N GLY A 16 -9.48 -2.23 6.92
CA GLY A 16 -10.26 -2.86 5.88
C GLY A 16 -10.55 -1.95 4.69
N VAL A 17 -9.74 -0.92 4.49
CA VAL A 17 -9.90 0.02 3.39
C VAL A 17 -9.28 -0.57 2.14
N THR A 18 -10.02 -0.57 1.04
CA THR A 18 -9.56 -1.06 -0.24
C THR A 18 -9.28 0.12 -1.18
N GLY A 19 -8.12 0.09 -1.82
CA GLY A 19 -7.74 1.12 -2.76
C GLY A 19 -6.77 0.58 -3.80
N VAL A 20 -6.44 1.42 -4.77
CA VAL A 20 -5.49 1.08 -5.83
C VAL A 20 -4.12 1.65 -5.48
N ILE A 21 -3.08 0.85 -5.62
CA ILE A 21 -1.72 1.29 -5.31
C ILE A 21 -1.25 2.26 -6.39
N LYS A 22 -0.91 3.47 -5.97
CA LYS A 22 -0.42 4.52 -6.87
C LYS A 22 1.09 4.66 -6.81
N ALA A 23 1.69 4.39 -5.66
CA ALA A 23 3.13 4.50 -5.48
C ALA A 23 3.58 3.53 -4.40
N VAL A 24 4.82 3.07 -4.50
CA VAL A 24 5.42 2.18 -3.52
C VAL A 24 6.77 2.75 -3.11
N ASP A 25 6.99 2.89 -1.81
CA ASP A 25 8.25 3.38 -1.26
C ASP A 25 8.80 2.32 -0.31
N ASN A 26 9.89 1.67 -0.72
CA ASN A 26 10.51 0.60 0.05
C ASN A 26 11.57 1.16 0.99
N HIS A 27 11.43 0.86 2.28
CA HIS A 27 12.41 1.25 3.29
C HIS A 27 13.35 0.09 3.60
N PRO A 28 14.62 0.37 3.94
CA PRO A 28 15.58 -0.68 4.25
C PRO A 28 15.27 -1.44 5.54
N SER A 29 14.40 -0.91 6.38
CA SER A 29 14.01 -1.58 7.62
C SER A 29 13.04 -2.75 7.42
N GLY A 30 12.64 -3.03 6.19
CA GLY A 30 11.68 -4.09 5.90
C GLY A 30 10.23 -3.61 5.92
N VAL A 31 10.04 -2.31 5.98
CA VAL A 31 8.72 -1.69 5.92
C VAL A 31 8.56 -1.00 4.57
N ALA A 32 7.42 -1.18 3.93
CA ALA A 32 7.09 -0.47 2.71
C ALA A 32 5.93 0.48 2.96
N ARG A 33 5.99 1.65 2.35
CA ARG A 33 4.88 2.60 2.39
C ARG A 33 4.25 2.65 1.02
N ILE A 34 2.93 2.53 0.97
CA ILE A 34 2.21 2.56 -0.29
C ILE A 34 1.19 3.67 -0.27
N LEU A 35 1.02 4.30 -1.42
CA LEU A 35 0.00 5.32 -1.61
C LEU A 35 -1.21 4.64 -2.24
N LEU A 36 -2.33 4.68 -1.54
CA LEU A 36 -3.58 4.10 -2.00
C LEU A 36 -4.52 5.19 -2.49
N ASP A 37 -5.14 4.93 -3.63
CA ASP A 37 -6.21 5.78 -4.15
C ASP A 37 -7.55 5.14 -3.77
N VAL A 38 -8.23 5.75 -2.81
CA VAL A 38 -9.52 5.28 -2.31
C VAL A 38 -10.59 6.29 -2.71
N ASN A 39 -11.39 5.97 -3.71
CA ASN A 39 -12.46 6.84 -4.20
C ASN A 39 -11.97 8.25 -4.56
N GLY A 40 -10.80 8.34 -5.18
CA GLY A 40 -10.22 9.61 -5.54
C GLY A 40 -9.44 10.31 -4.43
N ALA A 41 -9.41 9.73 -3.24
CA ALA A 41 -8.64 10.26 -2.12
C ALA A 41 -7.35 9.46 -1.95
N GLU A 42 -6.21 10.14 -1.92
CA GLU A 42 -4.92 9.48 -1.77
C GLU A 42 -4.58 9.33 -0.29
N ARG A 43 -4.14 8.14 0.09
CA ARG A 43 -3.78 7.85 1.48
C ARG A 43 -2.51 7.01 1.51
N TRP A 44 -1.59 7.37 2.41
CA TRP A 44 -0.39 6.59 2.65
C TRP A 44 -0.64 5.56 3.72
N THR A 45 -0.17 4.34 3.49
CA THR A 45 -0.24 3.27 4.49
C THR A 45 1.11 2.54 4.53
N SER A 46 1.44 2.01 5.69
CA SER A 46 2.67 1.24 5.88
C SER A 46 2.33 -0.24 5.91
N VAL A 47 3.14 -1.04 5.24
CA VAL A 47 2.98 -2.49 5.22
C VAL A 47 4.32 -3.15 5.50
N SER A 48 4.28 -4.36 6.02
CA SER A 48 5.48 -5.15 6.23
C SER A 48 5.88 -5.77 4.90
N ALA A 49 7.11 -5.52 4.46
CA ALA A 49 7.61 -5.98 3.18
C ALA A 49 8.27 -7.36 3.26
N LYS A 50 8.16 -8.04 4.38
CA LYS A 50 8.72 -9.38 4.55
C LYS A 50 7.81 -10.45 4.03
#